data_4da0b9fbb8ac5d661149c4b5c716f481
#
_entry.id   4da0b9fbb8ac5d661149c4b5c716f481
#
_cell.length_a   1.000
_cell.length_b   1.000
_cell.length_c   1.000
_cell.angle_alpha   90.00
_cell.angle_beta   90.00
_cell.angle_gamma   90.00
#
_symmetry.space_group_name_H-M   'P 1'
#
loop_
_entity.id
_entity.type
_entity.pdbx_description
1 polymer ?
#
loop_
_entity_poly.entity_id
_entity_poly.type
_entity_poly.pdbx_seq_one_letter_code
_entity_poly.pdbx_strand_id
1 'polypeptide(L)'
;MKRSVTIVLAAALAALSGWSLAQQVAGVQTLRGADTAAVDVAPDEKAYAGKKPGLQKPIARTFKEQPPLVPHAVDNFDEITVEENQCLSCHGLDAYKKKNAPKLGDTHLDAAKKSVTMDRYQCNTCHVPQVDARPLVDNTFVGNMPAKK
;
A
#
# COMPACT_ATOMS: atom_id res chain seq x y z
N MET A 1 61.08 16.38 27.99
CA MET A 1 59.64 16.36 28.42
C MET A 1 58.73 17.26 27.58
N LYS A 2 59.07 18.52 27.23
CA LYS A 2 58.20 19.43 26.45
C LYS A 2 57.87 18.91 25.04
N ARG A 3 58.83 18.31 24.29
CA ARG A 3 58.61 17.77 22.94
C ARG A 3 57.67 16.54 22.89
N SER A 4 57.77 15.68 23.90
CA SER A 4 56.91 14.48 24.02
C SER A 4 55.43 14.85 24.26
N VAL A 5 55.17 15.86 25.09
CA VAL A 5 53.83 16.37 25.35
C VAL A 5 53.20 16.98 24.11
N THR A 6 53.97 17.75 23.35
CA THR A 6 53.48 18.36 22.09
C THR A 6 53.10 17.31 21.03
N ILE A 7 53.85 16.22 20.93
CA ILE A 7 53.59 15.14 19.96
C ILE A 7 52.32 14.37 20.39
N VAL A 8 52.13 14.10 21.66
CA VAL A 8 50.91 13.42 22.16
C VAL A 8 49.65 14.27 21.98
N LEU A 9 49.75 15.58 22.22
CA LEU A 9 48.65 16.52 21.97
C LEU A 9 48.26 16.61 20.48
N ALA A 10 49.25 16.66 19.58
CA ALA A 10 49.01 16.69 18.14
C ALA A 10 48.36 15.38 17.63
N ALA A 11 48.78 14.23 18.12
CA ALA A 11 48.20 12.93 17.79
C ALA A 11 46.73 12.80 18.29
N ALA A 12 46.47 13.30 19.52
CA ALA A 12 45.09 13.31 20.04
C ALA A 12 44.13 14.21 19.26
N LEU A 13 44.59 15.41 18.84
CA LEU A 13 43.82 16.32 17.98
C LEU A 13 43.55 15.73 16.58
N ALA A 14 44.51 15.04 16.00
CA ALA A 14 44.32 14.36 14.71
C ALA A 14 43.36 13.19 14.79
N ALA A 15 43.32 12.43 15.90
CA ALA A 15 42.37 11.36 16.11
C ALA A 15 40.91 11.87 16.30
N LEU A 16 40.74 12.99 16.98
CA LEU A 16 39.43 13.61 17.18
C LEU A 16 38.84 14.19 15.88
N SER A 17 39.68 14.77 15.01
CA SER A 17 39.26 15.28 13.69
C SER A 17 38.90 14.14 12.72
N GLY A 18 39.57 13.00 12.80
CA GLY A 18 39.22 11.81 12.00
C GLY A 18 37.84 11.22 12.33
N TRP A 19 37.43 11.26 13.59
CA TRP A 19 36.09 10.80 14.00
C TRP A 19 34.95 11.69 13.49
N SER A 20 35.21 13.01 13.41
CA SER A 20 34.19 13.96 12.91
C SER A 20 33.95 13.80 11.41
N LEU A 21 34.94 13.40 10.63
CA LEU A 21 34.81 13.14 9.20
C LEU A 21 34.10 11.81 8.90
N ALA A 22 34.27 10.81 9.74
CA ALA A 22 33.60 9.52 9.57
C ALA A 22 32.07 9.59 9.82
N GLN A 23 31.59 10.52 10.62
CA GLN A 23 30.16 10.74 10.86
C GLN A 23 29.45 11.49 9.73
N GLN A 24 30.19 12.19 8.86
CA GLN A 24 29.60 12.91 7.73
C GLN A 24 29.36 12.04 6.49
N VAL A 25 29.88 10.81 6.46
CA VAL A 25 29.78 9.92 5.29
C VAL A 25 28.53 9.04 5.29
N ALA A 26 27.91 8.85 6.43
CA ALA A 26 26.61 8.16 6.51
C ALA A 26 25.49 9.20 6.40
N GLY A 27 25.23 9.70 5.20
CA GLY A 27 24.09 10.58 4.94
C GLY A 27 22.80 9.93 5.44
N VAL A 28 21.98 10.70 6.17
CA VAL A 28 20.65 10.24 6.57
C VAL A 28 19.82 10.10 5.31
N GLN A 29 19.26 8.92 5.10
CA GLN A 29 18.40 8.63 3.96
C GLN A 29 16.94 8.51 4.41
N THR A 30 16.04 8.89 3.52
CA THR A 30 14.60 8.64 3.68
C THR A 30 14.32 7.13 3.57
N LEU A 31 13.13 6.69 3.98
CA LEU A 31 12.69 5.30 3.78
C LEU A 31 12.65 4.88 2.31
N ARG A 32 12.65 5.83 1.39
CA ARG A 32 12.74 5.59 -0.06
C ARG A 32 14.19 5.47 -0.56
N GLY A 33 15.19 5.61 0.30
CA GLY A 33 16.60 5.56 -0.04
C GLY A 33 17.16 6.83 -0.66
N ALA A 34 16.39 7.92 -0.68
CA ALA A 34 16.84 9.21 -1.17
C ALA A 34 17.56 10.00 -0.06
N ASP A 35 18.52 10.86 -0.45
CA ASP A 35 19.13 11.81 0.47
C ASP A 35 18.06 12.78 1.00
N THR A 36 18.07 13.05 2.31
CA THR A 36 17.14 13.99 2.95
C THR A 36 17.31 15.44 2.48
N ALA A 37 18.47 15.79 1.94
CA ALA A 37 18.74 17.10 1.34
C ALA A 37 18.36 17.18 -0.15
N ALA A 38 18.01 16.05 -0.78
CA ALA A 38 17.56 16.04 -2.17
C ALA A 38 16.20 16.72 -2.31
N VAL A 39 15.99 17.36 -3.48
CA VAL A 39 14.67 17.92 -3.81
C VAL A 39 13.64 16.78 -3.81
N ASP A 40 12.52 16.99 -3.12
CA ASP A 40 11.43 16.01 -3.09
C ASP A 40 10.82 15.89 -4.49
N VAL A 41 10.82 14.70 -5.02
CA VAL A 41 10.28 14.35 -6.34
C VAL A 41 9.10 13.40 -6.13
N ALA A 42 8.00 13.67 -6.82
CA ALA A 42 6.86 12.77 -6.81
C ALA A 42 7.32 11.35 -7.24
N PRO A 43 6.92 10.30 -6.52
CA PRO A 43 7.26 8.94 -6.93
C PRO A 43 6.58 8.59 -8.25
N ASP A 44 7.20 7.70 -9.01
CA ASP A 44 6.61 7.18 -10.24
C ASP A 44 5.24 6.56 -9.95
N GLU A 45 4.31 6.80 -10.87
CA GLU A 45 3.00 6.17 -10.82
C GLU A 45 3.16 4.65 -10.89
N LYS A 46 2.43 3.94 -10.01
CA LYS A 46 2.47 2.48 -9.94
C LYS A 46 1.23 1.89 -10.59
N ALA A 47 1.43 0.94 -11.49
CA ALA A 47 0.35 0.17 -12.08
C ALA A 47 -0.35 -0.73 -11.05
N TYR A 48 -1.60 -1.10 -11.30
CA TYR A 48 -2.28 -2.10 -10.48
C TYR A 48 -1.60 -3.47 -10.60
N ALA A 49 -1.42 -4.14 -9.46
CA ALA A 49 -0.75 -5.44 -9.40
C ALA A 49 -1.57 -6.57 -10.05
N GLY A 50 -2.89 -6.41 -10.14
CA GLY A 50 -3.81 -7.42 -10.65
C GLY A 50 -3.79 -7.53 -12.18
N LYS A 51 -4.22 -8.68 -12.68
CA LYS A 51 -4.54 -8.92 -14.09
C LYS A 51 -6.00 -8.56 -14.37
N LYS A 52 -6.48 -8.90 -15.56
CA LYS A 52 -7.91 -8.75 -15.91
C LYS A 52 -8.81 -9.45 -14.88
N PRO A 53 -10.02 -8.93 -14.62
CA PRO A 53 -10.98 -9.55 -13.71
C PRO A 53 -11.20 -11.04 -14.02
N GLY A 54 -11.33 -11.85 -12.97
CA GLY A 54 -11.52 -13.30 -13.08
C GLY A 54 -10.25 -14.14 -13.18
N LEU A 55 -9.07 -13.53 -13.34
CA LEU A 55 -7.80 -14.26 -13.49
C LEU A 55 -7.01 -14.39 -12.18
N GLN A 56 -7.47 -13.79 -11.10
CA GLN A 56 -6.79 -13.80 -9.81
C GLN A 56 -7.61 -14.51 -8.73
N LYS A 57 -6.88 -15.05 -7.76
CA LYS A 57 -7.51 -15.54 -6.53
C LYS A 57 -7.83 -14.36 -5.61
N PRO A 58 -8.92 -14.43 -4.83
CA PRO A 58 -9.19 -13.43 -3.81
C PRO A 58 -8.02 -13.28 -2.83
N ILE A 59 -7.73 -12.04 -2.43
CA ILE A 59 -6.73 -11.74 -1.42
C ILE A 59 -7.30 -12.10 -0.05
N ALA A 60 -6.49 -12.76 0.78
CA ALA A 60 -6.91 -13.15 2.12
C ALA A 60 -7.15 -11.93 3.00
N ARG A 61 -8.24 -11.92 3.76
CA ARG A 61 -8.52 -10.88 4.75
C ARG A 61 -7.69 -11.12 6.01
N THR A 62 -7.29 -10.04 6.66
CA THR A 62 -6.53 -10.08 7.93
C THR A 62 -7.49 -10.13 9.12
N PHE A 63 -8.69 -9.56 9.00
CA PHE A 63 -9.74 -9.59 10.02
C PHE A 63 -11.12 -9.79 9.39
N LYS A 64 -12.06 -10.26 10.19
CA LYS A 64 -13.36 -10.76 9.74
C LYS A 64 -14.19 -9.70 9.00
N GLU A 65 -14.24 -8.49 9.51
CA GLU A 65 -15.03 -7.38 8.98
C GLU A 65 -14.30 -6.57 7.89
N GLN A 66 -13.08 -6.94 7.54
CA GLN A 66 -12.33 -6.26 6.48
C GLN A 66 -13.08 -6.38 5.15
N PRO A 67 -13.34 -5.25 4.46
CA PRO A 67 -13.80 -5.31 3.09
C PRO A 67 -12.78 -6.09 2.23
N PRO A 68 -13.21 -7.04 1.40
CA PRO A 68 -12.29 -7.74 0.51
C PRO A 68 -11.51 -6.77 -0.36
N LEU A 69 -10.19 -6.94 -0.44
CA LEU A 69 -9.34 -6.19 -1.35
C LEU A 69 -9.66 -6.59 -2.80
N VAL A 70 -9.54 -5.65 -3.73
CA VAL A 70 -9.73 -5.91 -5.15
C VAL A 70 -8.48 -6.58 -5.71
N PRO A 71 -8.54 -7.86 -6.14
CA PRO A 71 -7.35 -8.59 -6.59
C PRO A 71 -7.01 -8.35 -8.05
N HIS A 72 -7.91 -7.78 -8.83
CA HIS A 72 -7.74 -7.51 -10.26
C HIS A 72 -7.43 -6.04 -10.53
N ALA A 73 -6.86 -5.75 -11.68
CA ALA A 73 -6.62 -4.40 -12.15
C ALA A 73 -7.96 -3.65 -12.40
N VAL A 74 -7.93 -2.34 -12.17
CA VAL A 74 -9.07 -1.42 -12.37
C VAL A 74 -8.66 -0.16 -13.15
N ASP A 75 -7.48 -0.17 -13.76
CA ASP A 75 -6.91 0.94 -14.54
C ASP A 75 -7.73 1.35 -15.76
N ASN A 76 -8.60 0.46 -16.25
CA ASN A 76 -9.52 0.74 -17.35
C ASN A 76 -10.97 0.98 -16.88
N PHE A 77 -11.18 1.23 -15.61
CA PHE A 77 -12.51 1.50 -15.06
C PHE A 77 -12.69 3.01 -14.91
N ASP A 78 -13.86 3.49 -15.33
CA ASP A 78 -14.23 4.88 -15.16
C ASP A 78 -14.57 5.17 -13.69
N GLU A 79 -14.62 6.46 -13.38
CA GLU A 79 -15.04 6.93 -12.06
C GLU A 79 -16.50 6.49 -11.79
N ILE A 80 -16.77 6.10 -10.54
CA ILE A 80 -18.12 5.75 -10.11
C ILE A 80 -18.94 7.03 -9.97
N THR A 81 -19.99 7.15 -10.77
CA THR A 81 -20.97 8.23 -10.69
C THR A 81 -22.30 7.72 -10.16
N VAL A 82 -23.28 8.59 -9.97
CA VAL A 82 -24.64 8.16 -9.57
C VAL A 82 -25.38 7.42 -10.68
N GLU A 83 -24.99 7.67 -11.93
CA GLU A 83 -25.56 7.05 -13.14
C GLU A 83 -24.86 5.76 -13.51
N GLU A 84 -23.56 5.66 -13.23
CA GLU A 84 -22.75 4.54 -13.68
C GLU A 84 -21.79 4.03 -12.60
N ASN A 85 -21.81 2.71 -12.42
CA ASN A 85 -20.89 2.01 -11.56
C ASN A 85 -20.45 0.70 -12.22
N GLN A 86 -19.29 0.72 -12.86
CA GLN A 86 -18.77 -0.43 -13.60
C GLN A 86 -18.51 -1.66 -12.72
N CYS A 87 -18.30 -1.51 -11.42
CA CYS A 87 -18.18 -2.66 -10.51
C CYS A 87 -19.46 -3.51 -10.53
N LEU A 88 -20.62 -2.86 -10.62
CA LEU A 88 -21.91 -3.53 -10.65
C LEU A 88 -22.16 -4.28 -11.96
N SER A 89 -21.47 -3.95 -13.04
CA SER A 89 -21.57 -4.67 -14.32
C SER A 89 -21.10 -6.13 -14.21
N CYS A 90 -20.28 -6.43 -13.19
CA CYS A 90 -19.85 -7.80 -12.90
C CYS A 90 -20.35 -8.30 -11.55
N HIS A 91 -20.34 -7.46 -10.49
CA HIS A 91 -20.67 -7.86 -9.12
C HIS A 91 -22.14 -7.66 -8.75
N GLY A 92 -22.92 -6.95 -9.59
CA GLY A 92 -24.33 -6.67 -9.36
C GLY A 92 -25.21 -7.91 -9.32
N LEU A 93 -26.42 -7.76 -8.78
CA LEU A 93 -27.35 -8.87 -8.53
C LEU A 93 -27.72 -9.63 -9.82
N ASP A 94 -27.80 -8.94 -10.93
CA ASP A 94 -28.20 -9.51 -12.22
C ASP A 94 -27.02 -10.04 -13.06
N ALA A 95 -25.79 -9.63 -12.70
CA ALA A 95 -24.61 -9.89 -13.51
C ALA A 95 -23.67 -10.95 -12.91
N TYR A 96 -23.55 -11.03 -11.61
CA TYR A 96 -22.49 -11.79 -10.94
C TYR A 96 -22.40 -13.27 -11.36
N LYS A 97 -23.53 -13.94 -11.59
CA LYS A 97 -23.56 -15.33 -12.06
C LYS A 97 -22.99 -15.47 -13.47
N LYS A 98 -23.44 -14.60 -14.40
CA LYS A 98 -22.98 -14.62 -15.81
C LYS A 98 -21.50 -14.26 -15.93
N LYS A 99 -21.02 -13.40 -15.05
CA LYS A 99 -19.62 -12.93 -15.04
C LYS A 99 -18.70 -13.78 -14.18
N ASN A 100 -19.24 -14.78 -13.48
CA ASN A 100 -18.51 -15.59 -12.51
C ASN A 100 -17.76 -14.73 -11.47
N ALA A 101 -18.41 -13.65 -11.05
CA ALA A 101 -17.88 -12.70 -10.07
C ALA A 101 -18.48 -12.95 -8.68
N PRO A 102 -17.77 -12.63 -7.60
CA PRO A 102 -18.36 -12.64 -6.26
C PRO A 102 -19.60 -11.75 -6.18
N LYS A 103 -20.68 -12.27 -5.62
CA LYS A 103 -21.90 -11.48 -5.37
C LYS A 103 -21.66 -10.44 -4.28
N LEU A 104 -22.34 -9.31 -4.38
CA LEU A 104 -22.44 -8.32 -3.30
C LEU A 104 -22.96 -8.96 -2.02
N GLY A 105 -22.36 -8.58 -0.89
CA GLY A 105 -22.85 -8.99 0.44
C GLY A 105 -24.22 -8.37 0.75
N ASP A 106 -25.03 -9.06 1.52
CA ASP A 106 -26.38 -8.60 1.88
C ASP A 106 -26.38 -7.25 2.65
N THR A 107 -25.27 -6.91 3.31
CA THR A 107 -25.08 -5.62 3.99
C THR A 107 -24.94 -4.42 3.06
N HIS A 108 -24.84 -4.64 1.76
CA HIS A 108 -24.77 -3.60 0.74
C HIS A 108 -26.13 -3.32 0.09
N LEU A 109 -27.14 -4.09 0.47
CA LEU A 109 -28.44 -4.09 -0.18
C LEU A 109 -29.50 -3.43 0.70
N ASP A 110 -30.51 -2.89 0.06
CA ASP A 110 -31.71 -2.40 0.72
C ASP A 110 -32.45 -3.53 1.48
N ALA A 111 -33.43 -3.17 2.31
CA ALA A 111 -34.20 -4.15 3.08
C ALA A 111 -34.91 -5.19 2.20
N ALA A 112 -35.27 -4.85 0.98
CA ALA A 112 -35.87 -5.73 0.00
C ALA A 112 -34.86 -6.60 -0.76
N LYS A 113 -33.55 -6.35 -0.57
CA LYS A 113 -32.42 -7.00 -1.25
C LYS A 113 -32.48 -6.88 -2.78
N LYS A 114 -33.00 -5.78 -3.28
CA LYS A 114 -33.21 -5.53 -4.70
C LYS A 114 -32.21 -4.55 -5.29
N SER A 115 -31.67 -3.62 -4.49
CA SER A 115 -30.75 -2.60 -4.96
C SER A 115 -29.64 -2.34 -3.95
N VAL A 116 -28.53 -1.80 -4.45
CA VAL A 116 -27.41 -1.34 -3.62
C VAL A 116 -27.82 -0.03 -2.96
N THR A 117 -27.56 0.09 -1.66
CA THR A 117 -27.81 1.34 -0.93
C THR A 117 -26.76 2.39 -1.26
N MET A 118 -27.14 3.66 -1.24
CA MET A 118 -26.24 4.76 -1.64
C MET A 118 -25.03 4.93 -0.70
N ASP A 119 -25.16 4.57 0.56
CA ASP A 119 -24.06 4.54 1.54
C ASP A 119 -23.02 3.45 1.24
N ARG A 120 -23.33 2.51 0.37
CA ARG A 120 -22.43 1.42 -0.09
C ARG A 120 -22.16 1.44 -1.59
N TYR A 121 -22.57 2.50 -2.28
CA TYR A 121 -22.50 2.58 -3.73
C TYR A 121 -21.09 2.93 -4.23
N GLN A 122 -20.31 3.70 -3.47
CA GLN A 122 -18.92 4.04 -3.78
C GLN A 122 -17.98 2.90 -3.36
N CYS A 123 -17.90 1.88 -4.20
CA CYS A 123 -17.22 0.61 -3.89
C CYS A 123 -15.74 0.80 -3.52
N ASN A 124 -15.03 1.65 -4.23
CA ASN A 124 -13.58 1.86 -4.08
C ASN A 124 -13.19 2.63 -2.80
N THR A 125 -14.12 3.20 -2.06
CA THR A 125 -13.84 3.80 -0.74
C THR A 125 -13.54 2.75 0.33
N CYS A 126 -14.04 1.54 0.15
CA CYS A 126 -13.85 0.42 1.09
C CYS A 126 -13.08 -0.76 0.44
N HIS A 127 -13.30 -1.00 -0.85
CA HIS A 127 -12.64 -2.07 -1.60
C HIS A 127 -11.44 -1.50 -2.36
N VAL A 128 -10.24 -1.67 -1.81
CA VAL A 128 -9.02 -1.05 -2.32
C VAL A 128 -8.35 -1.93 -3.37
N PRO A 129 -8.14 -1.42 -4.60
CA PRO A 129 -7.30 -2.07 -5.57
C PRO A 129 -5.83 -2.07 -5.13
N GLN A 130 -5.10 -3.11 -5.49
CA GLN A 130 -3.69 -3.20 -5.14
C GLN A 130 -2.83 -2.64 -6.28
N VAL A 131 -1.80 -1.89 -5.91
CA VAL A 131 -0.79 -1.41 -6.85
C VAL A 131 0.51 -2.19 -6.67
N ASP A 132 1.32 -2.26 -7.71
CA ASP A 132 2.66 -2.86 -7.67
C ASP A 132 3.64 -1.89 -7.01
N ALA A 133 3.50 -1.74 -5.70
CA ALA A 133 4.36 -0.92 -4.86
C ALA A 133 4.93 -1.76 -3.72
N ARG A 134 6.26 -1.75 -3.61
CA ARG A 134 6.93 -2.42 -2.50
C ARG A 134 6.61 -1.69 -1.19
N PRO A 135 6.19 -2.39 -0.11
CA PRO A 135 6.01 -1.74 1.18
C PRO A 135 7.35 -1.17 1.69
N LEU A 136 7.29 0.00 2.31
CA LEU A 136 8.48 0.65 2.89
C LEU A 136 8.96 -0.07 4.16
N VAL A 137 8.03 -0.71 4.87
CA VAL A 137 8.29 -1.48 6.09
C VAL A 137 7.48 -2.76 6.06
N ASP A 138 7.96 -3.80 6.74
CA ASP A 138 7.22 -5.05 6.86
C ASP A 138 5.95 -4.87 7.70
N ASN A 139 4.86 -5.48 7.24
CA ASN A 139 3.62 -5.52 8.00
C ASN A 139 3.69 -6.61 9.07
N THR A 140 3.78 -6.20 10.33
CA THR A 140 3.80 -7.12 11.49
C THR A 140 2.44 -7.29 12.15
N PHE A 141 1.37 -6.75 11.56
CA PHE A 141 0.02 -6.86 12.10
C PHE A 141 -0.47 -8.31 12.08
N VAL A 142 -0.94 -8.78 13.22
CA VAL A 142 -1.57 -10.09 13.39
C VAL A 142 -3.07 -9.89 13.56
N GLY A 143 -3.83 -10.27 12.55
CA GLY A 143 -5.29 -10.16 12.58
C GLY A 143 -5.99 -11.35 13.25
N ASN A 144 -7.32 -11.28 13.31
CA ASN A 144 -8.16 -12.31 13.93
C ASN A 144 -8.71 -13.36 12.94
N MET A 145 -8.23 -13.36 11.69
CA MET A 145 -8.54 -14.42 10.73
C MET A 145 -7.60 -15.60 10.94
N PRO A 146 -8.11 -16.84 10.95
CA PRO A 146 -7.24 -18.00 11.02
C PRO A 146 -6.33 -18.04 9.79
N ALA A 147 -5.05 -18.34 10.00
CA ALA A 147 -4.12 -18.58 8.91
C ALA A 147 -4.68 -19.70 8.01
N LYS A 148 -4.79 -19.44 6.71
CA LYS A 148 -5.12 -20.51 5.76
C LYS A 148 -3.98 -21.52 5.77
N LYS A 149 -4.29 -22.76 6.20
CA LYS A 149 -3.37 -23.89 6.07
C LYS A 149 -3.16 -24.24 4.59
#